data_bc3b3aeaf1e6047faed3163e006b0711
#
_entry.id   bc3b3aeaf1e6047faed3163e006b0711
#
_cell.length_a   1.000
_cell.length_b   1.000
_cell.length_c   1.000
_cell.angle_alpha   90.00
_cell.angle_beta   90.00
_cell.angle_gamma   90.00
#
_symmetry.space_group_name_H-M   'P 1'
#
loop_
_entity.id
_entity.type
_entity.pdbx_description
1 polymer ?
#
loop_
_entity_poly.entity_id
_entity_poly.type
_entity_poly.pdbx_seq_one_letter_code
_entity_poly.pdbx_strand_id
1 'polypeptide(L)'
;VIIGYAFWRCVIDGKCFLGKMVDVNHQGKGVCTKLCEVGMDIATKTGFRMFESINKENIGSMRASQKACDVLILEELEDGDVLIEDFPKR
;
A
#
# COMPACT_ATOMS: atom_id res chain seq x y z
N VAL A 1 20.51 -8.52 5.03
CA VAL A 1 19.64 -8.85 3.89
C VAL A 1 18.37 -8.02 3.95
N ILE A 2 18.06 -7.37 2.86
CA ILE A 2 16.80 -6.62 2.74
C ILE A 2 15.73 -7.59 2.24
N ILE A 3 14.67 -7.81 3.05
CA ILE A 3 13.57 -8.69 2.68
C ILE A 3 12.38 -7.94 2.10
N GLY A 4 12.31 -6.64 2.33
CA GLY A 4 11.27 -5.79 1.76
C GLY A 4 11.46 -4.36 2.19
N TYR A 5 10.75 -3.45 1.50
CA TYR A 5 10.75 -2.04 1.84
C TYR A 5 9.46 -1.38 1.38
N ALA A 6 9.16 -0.26 2.03
CA ALA A 6 8.09 0.61 1.60
C ALA A 6 8.61 2.05 1.55
N PHE A 7 8.00 2.86 0.71
CA PHE A 7 8.36 4.26 0.58
C PHE A 7 7.14 5.07 0.17
N TRP A 8 7.15 6.34 0.51
CA TRP A 8 6.16 7.29 0.01
C TRP A 8 6.73 8.09 -1.15
N ARG A 9 5.93 8.26 -2.19
CA ARG A 9 6.26 9.10 -3.33
C ARG A 9 5.12 10.07 -3.59
N CYS A 10 5.39 11.10 -4.38
CA CYS A 10 4.40 12.11 -4.75
C CYS A 10 3.68 12.70 -3.54
N VAL A 11 4.44 13.01 -2.48
CA VAL A 11 3.89 13.60 -1.27
C VAL A 11 3.59 15.07 -1.53
N ILE A 12 2.30 15.39 -1.69
CA ILE A 12 1.86 16.74 -1.99
C ILE A 12 0.41 16.93 -1.51
N ASP A 13 0.11 18.13 -1.03
CA ASP A 13 -1.24 18.52 -0.59
C ASP A 13 -1.89 17.55 0.40
N GLY A 14 -1.11 17.02 1.34
CA GLY A 14 -1.62 16.10 2.35
C GLY A 14 -1.92 14.70 1.82
N LYS A 15 -1.41 14.36 0.64
CA LYS A 15 -1.58 13.04 0.02
C LYS A 15 -0.22 12.40 -0.19
N CYS A 16 -0.15 11.08 -0.07
CA CYS A 16 1.05 10.32 -0.37
C CYS A 16 0.69 9.03 -1.10
N PHE A 17 1.61 8.56 -1.95
CA PHE A 17 1.46 7.27 -2.63
C PHE A 17 2.44 6.30 -2.00
N LEU A 18 1.93 5.20 -1.49
CA LEU A 18 2.75 4.14 -0.91
C LEU A 18 3.23 3.20 -2.02
N GLY A 19 4.56 3.05 -2.11
CA GLY A 19 5.18 1.98 -2.88
C GLY A 19 5.72 0.94 -1.92
N LYS A 20 5.59 -0.34 -2.26
CA LYS A 20 6.08 -1.43 -1.42
C LYS A 20 6.59 -2.55 -2.28
N MET A 21 7.61 -3.25 -1.77
CA MET A 21 8.21 -4.38 -2.45
C MET A 21 8.74 -5.38 -1.42
N VAL A 22 8.54 -6.64 -1.70
CA VAL A 22 9.00 -7.73 -0.85
C VAL A 22 9.83 -8.69 -1.70
N ASP A 23 10.98 -9.11 -1.18
CA ASP A 23 11.82 -10.10 -1.84
C ASP A 23 11.02 -11.36 -2.15
N VAL A 24 11.22 -11.91 -3.35
CA VAL A 24 10.44 -13.05 -3.85
C VAL A 24 10.50 -14.25 -2.91
N ASN A 25 11.62 -14.45 -2.23
CA ASN A 25 11.79 -15.57 -1.30
C ASN A 25 11.09 -15.36 0.05
N HIS A 26 10.56 -14.15 0.29
CA HIS A 26 9.92 -13.79 1.55
C HIS A 26 8.45 -13.40 1.37
N GLN A 27 7.90 -13.58 0.18
CA GLN A 27 6.50 -13.32 -0.07
C GLN A 27 5.62 -14.36 0.63
N GLY A 28 4.40 -13.95 0.99
CA GLY A 28 3.46 -14.82 1.68
C GLY A 28 3.70 -14.97 3.17
N LYS A 29 4.66 -14.24 3.75
CA LYS A 29 5.01 -14.32 5.18
C LYS A 29 4.52 -13.12 5.99
N GLY A 30 3.63 -12.33 5.44
CA GLY A 30 3.08 -11.16 6.13
C GLY A 30 3.96 -9.91 6.09
N VAL A 31 5.09 -9.94 5.39
CA VAL A 31 5.99 -8.77 5.31
C VAL A 31 5.29 -7.60 4.62
N CYS A 32 4.62 -7.86 3.52
CA CYS A 32 3.90 -6.82 2.77
C CYS A 32 2.79 -6.19 3.61
N THR A 33 2.04 -7.01 4.35
CA THR A 33 1.01 -6.53 5.28
C THR A 33 1.62 -5.62 6.34
N LYS A 34 2.76 -6.01 6.90
CA LYS A 34 3.44 -5.22 7.92
C LYS A 34 3.91 -3.88 7.38
N LEU A 35 4.44 -3.87 6.14
CA LEU A 35 4.84 -2.63 5.49
C LEU A 35 3.64 -1.68 5.29
N CYS A 36 2.49 -2.22 4.92
CA CYS A 36 1.26 -1.42 4.80
C CYS A 36 0.82 -0.87 6.15
N GLU A 37 0.88 -1.67 7.20
CA GLU A 37 0.52 -1.24 8.56
C GLU A 37 1.39 -0.08 9.02
N VAL A 38 2.70 -0.18 8.82
CA VAL A 38 3.65 0.88 9.19
C VAL A 38 3.39 2.14 8.38
N GLY A 39 3.21 2.01 7.06
CA GLY A 39 2.91 3.14 6.20
C GLY A 39 1.61 3.84 6.60
N MET A 40 0.56 3.07 6.91
CA MET A 40 -0.73 3.63 7.33
C MET A 40 -0.61 4.32 8.69
N ASP A 41 0.14 3.75 9.61
CA ASP A 41 0.37 4.36 10.92
C ASP A 41 1.05 5.72 10.79
N ILE A 42 2.08 5.81 9.97
CA ILE A 42 2.78 7.07 9.71
C ILE A 42 1.85 8.08 9.03
N ALA A 43 1.08 7.65 8.04
CA ALA A 43 0.13 8.53 7.35
C ALA A 43 -0.90 9.09 8.31
N THR A 44 -1.44 8.24 9.18
CA THR A 44 -2.42 8.66 10.19
C THR A 44 -1.84 9.68 11.15
N LYS A 45 -0.63 9.45 11.63
CA LYS A 45 0.04 10.34 12.58
C LYS A 45 0.42 11.69 11.96
N THR A 46 0.71 11.71 10.67
CA THR A 46 1.08 12.93 9.95
C THR A 46 -0.12 13.65 9.33
N GLY A 47 -1.30 13.02 9.35
CA GLY A 47 -2.51 13.59 8.77
C GLY A 47 -2.58 13.48 7.25
N PHE A 48 -1.80 12.59 6.65
CA PHE A 48 -1.78 12.41 5.20
C PHE A 48 -2.78 11.35 4.76
N ARG A 49 -3.40 11.57 3.60
CA ARG A 49 -4.18 10.54 2.91
C ARG A 49 -3.23 9.64 2.14
N MET A 50 -3.42 8.34 2.24
CA MET A 50 -2.54 7.37 1.62
C MET A 50 -3.24 6.66 0.46
N PHE A 51 -2.56 6.63 -0.69
CA PHE A 51 -3.06 5.99 -1.91
C PHE A 51 -2.06 4.94 -2.38
N GLU A 52 -2.53 3.98 -3.14
CA GLU A 52 -1.69 3.01 -3.83
C GLU A 52 -2.20 2.78 -5.24
N SER A 53 -1.27 2.52 -6.16
CA SER A 53 -1.58 2.02 -7.48
C SER A 53 -1.08 0.59 -7.54
N ILE A 54 -1.98 -0.37 -7.65
CA ILE A 54 -1.67 -1.81 -7.59
C ILE A 54 -2.15 -2.47 -8.86
N ASN A 55 -1.27 -3.21 -9.53
CA ASN A 55 -1.68 -3.99 -10.70
C ASN A 55 -2.66 -5.07 -10.28
N LYS A 56 -3.76 -5.22 -11.02
CA LYS A 56 -4.83 -6.18 -10.69
C LYS A 56 -4.35 -7.64 -10.63
N GLU A 57 -3.24 -7.95 -11.29
CA GLU A 57 -2.64 -9.27 -11.22
C GLU A 57 -1.79 -9.47 -9.96
N ASN A 58 -1.43 -8.39 -9.28
CA ASN A 58 -0.67 -8.46 -8.04
C ASN A 58 -1.60 -8.68 -6.85
N ILE A 59 -2.16 -9.89 -6.79
CA ILE A 59 -3.15 -10.27 -5.78
C ILE A 59 -2.56 -10.19 -4.37
N GLY A 60 -1.30 -10.55 -4.21
CA GLY A 60 -0.62 -10.51 -2.91
C GLY A 60 -0.55 -9.10 -2.33
N SER A 61 -0.23 -8.12 -3.16
CA SER A 61 -0.17 -6.72 -2.74
C SER A 61 -1.56 -6.19 -2.34
N MET A 62 -2.58 -6.49 -3.14
CA MET A 62 -3.95 -6.08 -2.82
C MET A 62 -4.44 -6.71 -1.51
N ARG A 63 -4.19 -8.00 -1.31
CA ARG A 63 -4.55 -8.70 -0.07
C ARG A 63 -3.85 -8.10 1.14
N ALA A 64 -2.57 -7.76 1.00
CA ALA A 64 -1.80 -7.15 2.08
C ALA A 64 -2.42 -5.81 2.49
N SER A 65 -2.79 -4.97 1.52
CA SER A 65 -3.46 -3.69 1.78
C SER A 65 -4.80 -3.91 2.46
N GLN A 66 -5.59 -4.88 2.00
CA GLN A 66 -6.90 -5.19 2.58
C GLN A 66 -6.80 -5.74 4.01
N LYS A 67 -5.72 -6.43 4.34
CA LYS A 67 -5.49 -6.91 5.71
C LYS A 67 -5.05 -5.80 6.64
N ALA A 68 -4.22 -4.87 6.14
CA ALA A 68 -3.65 -3.81 6.95
C ALA A 68 -4.56 -2.59 7.10
N CYS A 69 -5.42 -2.34 6.11
CA CYS A 69 -6.18 -1.10 6.00
C CYS A 69 -7.61 -1.40 5.54
N ASP A 70 -8.50 -0.43 5.71
CA ASP A 70 -9.74 -0.41 4.96
C ASP A 70 -9.45 0.21 3.60
N VAL A 71 -9.82 -0.47 2.53
CA VAL A 71 -9.45 -0.10 1.17
C VAL A 71 -10.68 0.35 0.39
N LEU A 72 -10.55 1.52 -0.26
CA LEU A 72 -11.55 2.02 -1.20
C LEU A 72 -10.96 2.00 -2.62
N ILE A 73 -11.60 1.28 -3.52
CA ILE A 73 -11.21 1.26 -4.92
C ILE A 73 -11.77 2.51 -5.59
N LEU A 74 -10.89 3.34 -6.13
CA LEU A 74 -11.28 4.61 -6.75
C LEU A 74 -11.46 4.48 -8.26
N GLU A 75 -10.54 3.79 -8.94
CA GLU A 75 -10.50 3.78 -10.40
C GLU A 75 -9.67 2.62 -10.92
N GLU A 76 -10.07 2.04 -12.07
CA GLU A 76 -9.21 1.17 -12.85
C GLU A 76 -8.49 2.02 -13.90
N LEU A 77 -7.17 1.87 -13.99
CA LEU A 77 -6.33 2.60 -14.91
C LEU A 77 -6.11 1.80 -16.18
N GLU A 78 -5.73 2.48 -17.27
CA GLU A 78 -5.60 1.85 -18.60
C GLU A 78 -4.57 0.72 -18.68
N ASP A 79 -3.54 0.80 -17.85
CA ASP A 79 -2.45 -0.19 -17.82
C ASP A 79 -2.76 -1.43 -16.97
N GLY A 80 -3.99 -1.54 -16.49
CA GLY A 80 -4.41 -2.66 -15.61
C GLY A 80 -4.14 -2.42 -14.15
N ASP A 81 -3.64 -1.26 -13.77
CA ASP A 81 -3.50 -0.89 -12.38
C ASP A 81 -4.84 -0.43 -11.81
N VAL A 82 -4.97 -0.60 -10.50
CA VAL A 82 -6.14 -0.14 -9.75
C VAL A 82 -5.68 0.92 -8.77
N LEU A 83 -6.32 2.08 -8.81
CA LEU A 83 -6.04 3.15 -7.86
C LEU A 83 -6.92 2.95 -6.63
N ILE A 84 -6.30 2.88 -5.47
CA ILE A 84 -7.01 2.71 -4.20
C ILE A 84 -6.62 3.80 -3.21
N GLU A 85 -7.48 4.03 -2.25
CA GLU A 85 -7.16 4.83 -1.07
C GLU A 85 -7.21 3.93 0.15
N ASP A 86 -6.17 4.00 0.99
CA ASP A 86 -6.05 3.24 2.22
C ASP A 86 -6.47 4.09 3.40
N PHE A 87 -7.33 3.52 4.25
CA PHE A 87 -7.79 4.16 5.48
C PHE A 87 -7.37 3.33 6.67
N PRO A 88 -7.17 3.96 7.85
CA PRO A 88 -6.89 3.20 9.07
C PRO A 88 -8.01 2.20 9.34
N LYS A 89 -7.64 0.98 9.69
CA LYS A 89 -8.61 -0.05 10.05
C LYS A 89 -9.31 0.31 11.35
N ARG A 90 -10.60 0.14 11.35
CA ARG A 90 -11.43 0.42 12.54
C ARG A 90 -11.43 -0.73 13.53
#